data_e9f12af0b8cf96a9b605b782b538676d
#
_entry.id   e9f12af0b8cf96a9b605b782b538676d
#
_cell.length_a   1.000
_cell.length_b   1.000
_cell.length_c   1.000
_cell.angle_alpha   90.00
_cell.angle_beta   90.00
_cell.angle_gamma   90.00
#
_symmetry.space_group_name_H-M   'P 1'
#
loop_
_entity.id
_entity.type
_entity.pdbx_description
1 polymer ?
#
loop_
_entity_poly.entity_id
_entity_poly.type
_entity_poly.pdbx_seq_one_letter_code
_entity_poly.pdbx_strand_id
1 'polypeptide(L)'
;MMSKTPFSLTRRQALISGAALGAAWIVPGLRNAVWAAGSDAPEKAQVRVGFIPLTDCAPVVMASVKGFDKKYGLTLQVSKEASWAAVRDKLTSGELDAAHVLYGMIYALQLGVAGPQHDMANLMTLNHNGQAITLSNQLKASGVTDAASLKKAIDGSAKGSFTFAHTFPTSTHAMWLYYWLANAGIHPFDDVRTVVVPPPQMVMNMKIGNMSGFCVGEPWNQRAISDNIGFTAATSQQIWPEHPEKVLGTRAEWVKENPNTARALTAAVLEAARWIDASDDNRRETAQVLA
;
A
#
# COMPACT_ATOMS: atom_id res chain seq x y z
N MET A 1 -33.29 -60.26 -33.46
CA MET A 1 -31.99 -59.66 -33.19
C MET A 1 -32.11 -58.15 -33.45
N MET A 2 -32.34 -57.31 -32.42
CA MET A 2 -32.43 -55.85 -32.57
C MET A 2 -31.14 -55.24 -32.02
N SER A 3 -30.38 -54.60 -32.89
CA SER A 3 -29.14 -53.91 -32.58
C SER A 3 -29.45 -52.59 -31.86
N LYS A 4 -28.97 -52.43 -30.61
CA LYS A 4 -29.02 -51.16 -29.89
C LYS A 4 -27.82 -50.33 -30.29
N THR A 5 -28.02 -49.24 -31.03
CA THR A 5 -26.99 -48.19 -31.27
C THR A 5 -26.82 -47.37 -30.00
N PRO A 6 -25.57 -47.08 -29.58
CA PRO A 6 -25.32 -46.20 -28.42
C PRO A 6 -25.56 -44.73 -28.80
N PHE A 7 -26.32 -44.04 -28.00
CA PHE A 7 -26.52 -42.59 -28.07
C PHE A 7 -25.16 -41.88 -27.81
N SER A 8 -24.60 -41.25 -28.81
CA SER A 8 -23.45 -40.34 -28.61
C SER A 8 -23.95 -38.91 -28.66
N LEU A 9 -23.92 -38.25 -27.53
CA LEU A 9 -24.17 -36.80 -27.43
C LEU A 9 -22.96 -36.06 -28.04
N THR A 10 -23.19 -35.16 -29.01
CA THR A 10 -22.19 -34.28 -29.53
C THR A 10 -21.76 -33.26 -28.48
N ARG A 11 -20.49 -32.79 -28.50
CA ARG A 11 -19.98 -31.74 -27.58
C ARG A 11 -20.88 -30.51 -27.47
N ARG A 12 -21.57 -30.16 -28.54
CA ARG A 12 -22.52 -29.03 -28.59
C ARG A 12 -23.81 -29.31 -27.81
N GLN A 13 -24.31 -30.58 -27.82
CA GLN A 13 -25.49 -31.01 -27.07
C GLN A 13 -25.18 -31.15 -25.57
N ALA A 14 -23.97 -31.59 -25.21
CA ALA A 14 -23.53 -31.63 -23.82
C ALA A 14 -23.42 -30.21 -23.20
N LEU A 15 -23.00 -29.21 -23.99
CA LEU A 15 -22.96 -27.82 -23.54
C LEU A 15 -24.34 -27.18 -23.34
N ILE A 16 -25.34 -27.59 -24.13
CA ILE A 16 -26.71 -27.07 -24.00
C ILE A 16 -27.48 -27.75 -22.86
N SER A 17 -27.19 -29.02 -22.57
CA SER A 17 -27.86 -29.77 -21.49
C SER A 17 -27.29 -29.44 -20.10
N GLY A 18 -26.04 -28.93 -19.99
CA GLY A 18 -25.44 -28.48 -18.76
C GLY A 18 -25.96 -27.11 -18.25
N ALA A 19 -26.61 -26.34 -19.12
CA ALA A 19 -27.11 -25.00 -18.78
C ALA A 19 -28.47 -24.99 -18.03
N ALA A 20 -29.13 -26.13 -17.88
CA ALA A 20 -30.52 -26.22 -17.38
C ALA A 20 -30.64 -26.67 -15.91
N LEU A 21 -29.58 -26.98 -15.18
CA LEU A 21 -29.64 -27.49 -13.80
C LEU A 21 -28.84 -26.68 -12.76
N GLY A 22 -28.49 -25.46 -13.10
CA GLY A 22 -27.94 -24.51 -12.13
C GLY A 22 -28.97 -23.47 -11.75
N ALA A 23 -29.85 -23.76 -10.78
CA ALA A 23 -30.53 -22.70 -10.04
C ALA A 23 -29.42 -21.89 -9.29
N ALA A 24 -28.77 -20.98 -10.01
CA ALA A 24 -27.82 -20.03 -9.44
C ALA A 24 -28.59 -19.19 -8.43
N TRP A 25 -28.24 -19.29 -7.17
CA TRP A 25 -28.54 -18.28 -6.18
C TRP A 25 -27.97 -16.97 -6.71
N ILE A 26 -28.84 -16.10 -7.25
CA ILE A 26 -28.47 -14.82 -7.83
C ILE A 26 -28.10 -13.93 -6.66
N VAL A 27 -26.81 -13.87 -6.34
CA VAL A 27 -26.27 -12.80 -5.50
C VAL A 27 -26.35 -11.52 -6.33
N PRO A 28 -27.08 -10.48 -5.90
CA PRO A 28 -27.11 -9.20 -6.60
C PRO A 28 -25.68 -8.67 -6.70
N GLY A 29 -25.19 -8.41 -7.90
CA GLY A 29 -23.84 -7.92 -8.17
C GLY A 29 -22.95 -8.80 -9.05
N LEU A 30 -23.26 -10.09 -9.22
CA LEU A 30 -22.48 -10.99 -10.09
C LEU A 30 -22.82 -10.86 -11.60
N ARG A 31 -23.78 -10.02 -11.97
CA ARG A 31 -24.25 -9.93 -13.37
C ARG A 31 -23.22 -9.39 -14.36
N ASN A 32 -22.13 -8.77 -13.87
CA ASN A 32 -21.06 -8.21 -14.69
C ASN A 32 -19.69 -8.81 -14.39
N ALA A 33 -19.63 -9.97 -13.70
CA ALA A 33 -18.34 -10.62 -13.43
C ALA A 33 -17.68 -11.08 -14.74
N VAL A 34 -16.41 -10.80 -14.89
CA VAL A 34 -15.58 -11.22 -16.04
C VAL A 34 -15.39 -12.74 -16.06
N TRP A 35 -15.55 -13.38 -14.91
CA TRP A 35 -15.39 -14.82 -14.74
C TRP A 35 -16.73 -15.53 -14.93
N ALA A 36 -16.78 -16.45 -15.87
CA ALA A 36 -17.89 -17.41 -15.95
C ALA A 36 -17.85 -18.34 -14.73
N ALA A 37 -19.01 -18.81 -14.27
CA ALA A 37 -19.06 -19.85 -13.24
C ALA A 37 -18.30 -21.08 -13.74
N GLY A 38 -17.15 -21.37 -13.13
CA GLY A 38 -16.24 -22.46 -13.53
C GLY A 38 -14.97 -22.49 -12.67
N SER A 39 -13.96 -23.18 -13.14
CA SER A 39 -12.67 -23.36 -12.41
C SER A 39 -11.91 -22.07 -12.11
N ASP A 40 -12.25 -20.94 -12.75
CA ASP A 40 -11.61 -19.65 -12.58
C ASP A 40 -12.36 -18.70 -11.63
N ALA A 41 -13.47 -19.12 -11.03
CA ALA A 41 -14.20 -18.32 -10.05
C ALA A 41 -13.35 -18.13 -8.78
N PRO A 42 -13.42 -16.94 -8.14
CA PRO A 42 -12.76 -16.72 -6.85
C PRO A 42 -13.19 -17.74 -5.79
N GLU A 43 -12.26 -18.34 -5.09
CA GLU A 43 -12.51 -19.28 -3.98
C GLU A 43 -13.20 -18.56 -2.81
N LYS A 44 -12.86 -17.28 -2.63
CA LYS A 44 -13.36 -16.40 -1.59
C LYS A 44 -13.84 -15.09 -2.20
N ALA A 45 -15.16 -14.86 -2.22
CA ALA A 45 -15.74 -13.65 -2.81
C ALA A 45 -15.54 -12.39 -1.94
N GLN A 46 -15.50 -12.53 -0.60
CA GLN A 46 -15.26 -11.42 0.32
C GLN A 46 -13.80 -11.38 0.71
N VAL A 47 -13.12 -10.27 0.43
CA VAL A 47 -11.68 -10.07 0.71
C VAL A 47 -11.49 -8.84 1.59
N ARG A 48 -10.85 -9.03 2.75
CA ARG A 48 -10.53 -7.97 3.70
C ARG A 48 -9.19 -7.36 3.35
N VAL A 49 -9.18 -6.07 3.00
CA VAL A 49 -7.97 -5.36 2.55
C VAL A 49 -7.72 -4.15 3.44
N GLY A 50 -6.59 -4.15 4.16
CA GLY A 50 -6.18 -3.03 5.00
C GLY A 50 -5.41 -1.96 4.24
N PHE A 51 -5.51 -0.70 4.68
CA PHE A 51 -4.70 0.40 4.14
C PHE A 51 -4.38 1.45 5.19
N ILE A 52 -3.30 2.18 4.99
CA ILE A 52 -2.97 3.41 5.72
C ILE A 52 -3.39 4.62 4.86
N PRO A 53 -3.93 5.72 5.46
CA PRO A 53 -4.38 6.89 4.71
C PRO A 53 -3.20 7.69 4.16
N LEU A 54 -2.77 7.29 2.98
CA LEU A 54 -1.75 7.87 2.13
C LEU A 54 -2.30 7.92 0.71
N THR A 55 -1.81 8.82 -0.14
CA THR A 55 -2.29 8.91 -1.53
C THR A 55 -2.09 7.63 -2.32
N ASP A 56 -1.06 6.86 -1.98
CA ASP A 56 -0.72 5.60 -2.65
C ASP A 56 -1.63 4.41 -2.29
N CYS A 57 -2.58 4.58 -1.35
CA CYS A 57 -3.66 3.60 -1.14
C CYS A 57 -4.77 3.70 -2.21
N ALA A 58 -4.73 4.73 -3.06
CA ALA A 58 -5.77 5.03 -4.05
C ALA A 58 -6.23 3.83 -4.89
N PRO A 59 -5.35 3.01 -5.49
CA PRO A 59 -5.80 1.87 -6.29
C PRO A 59 -6.65 0.87 -5.52
N VAL A 60 -6.31 0.62 -4.26
CA VAL A 60 -7.06 -0.32 -3.39
C VAL A 60 -8.42 0.24 -3.02
N VAL A 61 -8.49 1.51 -2.62
CA VAL A 61 -9.75 2.17 -2.24
C VAL A 61 -10.68 2.30 -3.46
N MET A 62 -10.13 2.78 -4.59
CA MET A 62 -10.91 2.98 -5.81
C MET A 62 -11.38 1.66 -6.45
N ALA A 63 -10.66 0.55 -6.24
CA ALA A 63 -11.12 -0.77 -6.68
C ALA A 63 -12.49 -1.13 -6.08
N SER A 64 -12.72 -0.78 -4.81
CA SER A 64 -14.00 -0.98 -4.14
C SER A 64 -15.02 0.12 -4.51
N VAL A 65 -14.63 1.40 -4.43
CA VAL A 65 -15.53 2.54 -4.63
C VAL A 65 -16.11 2.58 -6.04
N LYS A 66 -15.33 2.27 -7.06
CA LYS A 66 -15.76 2.24 -8.47
C LYS A 66 -16.36 0.88 -8.88
N GLY A 67 -16.37 -0.10 -7.97
CA GLY A 67 -16.93 -1.43 -8.23
C GLY A 67 -16.11 -2.30 -9.17
N PHE A 68 -14.81 -2.01 -9.35
CA PHE A 68 -13.93 -2.88 -10.13
C PHE A 68 -13.82 -4.28 -9.50
N ASP A 69 -13.90 -4.37 -8.17
CA ASP A 69 -13.95 -5.64 -7.44
C ASP A 69 -15.13 -6.51 -7.89
N LYS A 70 -16.30 -5.90 -8.08
CA LYS A 70 -17.52 -6.61 -8.51
C LYS A 70 -17.39 -7.22 -9.90
N LYS A 71 -16.68 -6.53 -10.80
CA LYS A 71 -16.38 -7.01 -12.15
C LYS A 71 -15.62 -8.34 -12.12
N TYR A 72 -14.79 -8.55 -11.11
CA TYR A 72 -13.98 -9.75 -10.91
C TYR A 72 -14.59 -10.73 -9.89
N GLY A 73 -15.86 -10.58 -9.56
CA GLY A 73 -16.59 -11.50 -8.65
C GLY A 73 -16.22 -11.32 -7.18
N LEU A 74 -15.60 -10.20 -6.80
CA LEU A 74 -15.19 -9.91 -5.42
C LEU A 74 -16.09 -8.88 -4.75
N THR A 75 -16.01 -8.86 -3.42
CA THR A 75 -16.49 -7.78 -2.56
C THR A 75 -15.35 -7.40 -1.63
N LEU A 76 -14.69 -6.29 -1.90
CA LEU A 76 -13.61 -5.81 -1.05
C LEU A 76 -14.19 -5.14 0.20
N GLN A 77 -13.76 -5.62 1.37
CA GLN A 77 -13.97 -4.99 2.66
C GLN A 77 -12.71 -4.19 2.99
N VAL A 78 -12.70 -2.92 2.57
CA VAL A 78 -11.53 -2.06 2.72
C VAL A 78 -11.56 -1.40 4.10
N SER A 79 -10.49 -1.54 4.89
CA SER A 79 -10.39 -0.99 6.24
C SER A 79 -9.18 -0.07 6.40
N LYS A 80 -9.44 1.10 7.01
CA LYS A 80 -8.39 2.05 7.39
C LYS A 80 -7.71 1.58 8.68
N GLU A 81 -6.40 1.41 8.63
CA GLU A 81 -5.61 0.94 9.75
C GLU A 81 -4.90 2.08 10.48
N ALA A 82 -4.69 1.92 11.78
CA ALA A 82 -4.15 2.97 12.64
C ALA A 82 -2.64 3.16 12.49
N SER A 83 -1.90 2.10 12.14
CA SER A 83 -0.45 2.10 12.04
C SER A 83 0.06 0.94 11.20
N TRP A 84 1.31 1.03 10.75
CA TRP A 84 1.97 -0.07 10.04
C TRP A 84 2.15 -1.32 10.91
N ALA A 85 2.31 -1.16 12.23
CA ALA A 85 2.31 -2.28 13.15
C ALA A 85 0.97 -3.02 13.15
N ALA A 86 -0.16 -2.28 13.16
CA ALA A 86 -1.48 -2.88 13.07
C ALA A 86 -1.68 -3.61 11.73
N VAL A 87 -1.23 -3.04 10.60
CA VAL A 87 -1.26 -3.72 9.30
C VAL A 87 -0.47 -5.02 9.34
N ARG A 88 0.77 -4.98 9.87
CA ARG A 88 1.61 -6.18 10.04
C ARG A 88 0.88 -7.26 10.83
N ASP A 89 0.40 -6.92 12.01
CA ASP A 89 -0.17 -7.88 12.96
C ASP A 89 -1.46 -8.50 12.40
N LYS A 90 -2.34 -7.69 11.82
CA LYS A 90 -3.57 -8.16 11.19
C LYS A 90 -3.32 -8.99 9.93
N LEU A 91 -2.29 -8.66 9.15
CA LEU A 91 -1.93 -9.42 7.97
C LEU A 91 -1.36 -10.79 8.35
N THR A 92 -0.46 -10.84 9.33
CA THR A 92 0.16 -12.08 9.80
C THR A 92 -0.80 -12.98 10.57
N SER A 93 -1.75 -12.42 11.34
CA SER A 93 -2.79 -13.18 12.03
C SER A 93 -3.91 -13.70 11.12
N GLY A 94 -4.01 -13.17 9.90
CA GLY A 94 -5.11 -13.50 8.98
C GLY A 94 -6.40 -12.72 9.25
N GLU A 95 -6.40 -11.70 10.10
CA GLU A 95 -7.51 -10.75 10.21
C GLU A 95 -7.69 -9.95 8.92
N LEU A 96 -6.61 -9.61 8.22
CA LEU A 96 -6.61 -9.12 6.85
C LEU A 96 -6.18 -10.24 5.90
N ASP A 97 -6.83 -10.29 4.74
CA ASP A 97 -6.48 -11.20 3.65
C ASP A 97 -5.33 -10.64 2.82
N ALA A 98 -5.36 -9.32 2.55
CA ALA A 98 -4.32 -8.58 1.86
C ALA A 98 -4.23 -7.15 2.42
N ALA A 99 -3.21 -6.41 2.04
CA ALA A 99 -3.07 -5.02 2.45
C ALA A 99 -2.29 -4.19 1.40
N HIS A 100 -2.61 -2.89 1.33
CA HIS A 100 -1.69 -1.86 0.90
C HIS A 100 -0.59 -1.79 1.95
N VAL A 101 0.62 -2.22 1.62
CA VAL A 101 1.68 -2.45 2.60
C VAL A 101 3.03 -1.94 2.11
N LEU A 102 3.89 -1.59 3.06
CA LEU A 102 5.28 -1.19 2.79
C LEU A 102 6.04 -2.31 2.10
N TYR A 103 6.72 -2.01 0.99
CA TYR A 103 7.59 -2.95 0.28
C TYR A 103 8.59 -3.63 1.22
N GLY A 104 9.31 -2.86 2.02
CA GLY A 104 10.29 -3.38 2.97
C GLY A 104 9.70 -4.25 4.09
N MET A 105 8.44 -4.05 4.47
CA MET A 105 7.78 -4.87 5.50
C MET A 105 7.55 -6.29 5.03
N ILE A 106 7.16 -6.52 3.78
CA ILE A 106 6.96 -7.85 3.21
C ILE A 106 8.26 -8.66 3.28
N TYR A 107 9.38 -8.06 2.87
CA TYR A 107 10.69 -8.72 2.95
C TYR A 107 11.15 -8.93 4.39
N ALA A 108 10.92 -7.94 5.26
CA ALA A 108 11.29 -8.06 6.67
C ALA A 108 10.54 -9.19 7.38
N LEU A 109 9.26 -9.40 7.08
CA LEU A 109 8.49 -10.53 7.57
C LEU A 109 8.99 -11.86 7.00
N GLN A 110 9.29 -11.91 5.68
CA GLN A 110 9.86 -13.10 5.04
C GLN A 110 11.20 -13.52 5.66
N LEU A 111 12.01 -12.54 6.08
CA LEU A 111 13.34 -12.76 6.67
C LEU A 111 13.30 -12.89 8.20
N GLY A 112 12.17 -12.66 8.84
CA GLY A 112 12.05 -12.70 10.30
C GLY A 112 12.71 -11.52 11.03
N VAL A 113 13.01 -10.41 10.36
CA VAL A 113 13.63 -9.22 10.97
C VAL A 113 12.63 -8.21 11.54
N ALA A 114 11.35 -8.36 11.23
CA ALA A 114 10.27 -7.51 11.75
C ALA A 114 9.36 -8.24 12.75
N GLY A 115 9.81 -9.36 13.31
CA GLY A 115 9.07 -10.25 14.18
C GLY A 115 9.24 -11.71 13.75
N PRO A 116 8.36 -12.63 14.15
CA PRO A 116 8.38 -14.01 13.68
C PRO A 116 8.34 -14.06 12.15
N GLN A 117 9.10 -15.00 11.57
CA GLN A 117 9.13 -15.20 10.12
C GLN A 117 7.76 -15.67 9.63
N HIS A 118 7.31 -15.08 8.53
CA HIS A 118 6.11 -15.46 7.80
C HIS A 118 6.39 -15.52 6.30
N ASP A 119 5.94 -16.57 5.65
CA ASP A 119 5.99 -16.64 4.19
C ASP A 119 5.02 -15.65 3.58
N MET A 120 5.55 -14.67 2.88
CA MET A 120 4.81 -13.56 2.31
C MET A 120 4.75 -13.63 0.79
N ALA A 121 3.77 -12.97 0.22
CA ALA A 121 3.62 -12.79 -1.22
C ALA A 121 3.37 -11.32 -1.55
N ASN A 122 4.01 -10.85 -2.61
CA ASN A 122 3.74 -9.57 -3.24
C ASN A 122 2.94 -9.82 -4.52
N LEU A 123 1.67 -9.40 -4.56
CA LEU A 123 0.80 -9.59 -5.72
C LEU A 123 1.09 -8.58 -6.83
N MET A 124 1.37 -7.33 -6.47
CA MET A 124 1.79 -6.27 -7.40
C MET A 124 2.41 -5.09 -6.65
N THR A 125 3.27 -4.34 -7.33
CA THR A 125 3.70 -3.02 -6.88
C THR A 125 2.60 -2.02 -7.17
N LEU A 126 2.22 -1.21 -6.16
CA LEU A 126 1.15 -0.22 -6.28
C LEU A 126 1.68 1.11 -6.80
N ASN A 127 2.87 1.53 -6.35
CA ASN A 127 3.51 2.77 -6.77
C ASN A 127 5.03 2.73 -6.63
N HIS A 128 5.67 3.68 -7.27
CA HIS A 128 7.09 4.01 -7.10
C HIS A 128 7.21 5.40 -6.48
N ASN A 129 8.23 5.60 -5.63
CA ASN A 129 8.48 6.88 -4.94
C ASN A 129 7.27 7.42 -4.14
N GLY A 130 7.02 8.74 -4.16
CA GLY A 130 5.89 9.35 -3.44
C GLY A 130 6.15 9.66 -1.98
N GLN A 131 7.43 9.69 -1.56
CA GLN A 131 7.87 10.10 -0.23
C GLN A 131 8.70 11.38 -0.32
N ALA A 132 8.76 12.11 0.78
CA ALA A 132 9.70 13.21 0.93
C ALA A 132 10.26 13.28 2.35
N ILE A 133 11.42 13.92 2.46
CA ILE A 133 12.00 14.35 3.71
C ILE A 133 11.58 15.80 3.91
N THR A 134 10.74 16.02 4.91
CA THR A 134 10.22 17.34 5.29
C THR A 134 10.88 17.78 6.59
N LEU A 135 11.45 18.98 6.58
CA LEU A 135 12.06 19.63 7.75
C LEU A 135 11.13 20.72 8.27
N SER A 136 11.23 21.01 9.58
CA SER A 136 10.41 22.05 10.21
C SER A 136 10.83 23.45 9.76
N ASN A 137 9.86 24.39 9.70
CA ASN A 137 10.14 25.79 9.41
C ASN A 137 10.98 26.47 10.52
N GLN A 138 11.04 25.90 11.73
CA GLN A 138 11.97 26.35 12.77
C GLN A 138 13.42 26.15 12.34
N LEU A 139 13.74 25.01 11.72
CA LEU A 139 15.06 24.78 11.13
C LEU A 139 15.36 25.73 9.98
N LYS A 140 14.38 25.99 9.12
CA LYS A 140 14.53 26.97 8.04
C LYS A 140 14.84 28.38 8.56
N ALA A 141 14.17 28.80 9.63
CA ALA A 141 14.42 30.09 10.30
C ALA A 141 15.85 30.17 10.91
N SER A 142 16.44 29.01 11.25
CA SER A 142 17.83 28.91 11.74
C SER A 142 18.86 28.75 10.61
N GLY A 143 18.45 28.89 9.33
CA GLY A 143 19.35 28.83 8.17
C GLY A 143 19.54 27.41 7.59
N VAL A 144 18.76 26.42 8.03
CA VAL A 144 18.78 25.06 7.45
C VAL A 144 17.87 24.99 6.25
N THR A 145 18.44 24.74 5.08
CA THR A 145 17.70 24.64 3.80
C THR A 145 17.93 23.31 3.07
N ASP A 146 18.98 22.59 3.44
CA ASP A 146 19.43 21.36 2.81
C ASP A 146 20.20 20.46 3.80
N ALA A 147 20.68 19.32 3.33
CA ALA A 147 21.43 18.36 4.14
C ALA A 147 22.76 18.92 4.68
N ALA A 148 23.44 19.76 3.90
CA ALA A 148 24.73 20.33 4.29
C ALA A 148 24.60 21.39 5.41
N SER A 149 23.58 22.24 5.31
CA SER A 149 23.26 23.21 6.37
C SER A 149 22.70 22.52 7.62
N LEU A 150 21.93 21.44 7.45
CA LEU A 150 21.49 20.59 8.56
C LEU A 150 22.68 19.97 9.30
N LYS A 151 23.68 19.44 8.57
CA LYS A 151 24.91 18.89 9.18
C LYS A 151 25.60 19.92 10.06
N LYS A 152 25.79 21.15 9.56
CA LYS A 152 26.39 22.23 10.35
C LYS A 152 25.61 22.54 11.63
N ALA A 153 24.30 22.56 11.56
CA ALA A 153 23.44 22.80 12.72
C ALA A 153 23.55 21.66 13.76
N ILE A 154 23.66 20.43 13.32
CA ILE A 154 23.83 19.25 14.18
C ILE A 154 25.20 19.26 14.82
N ASP A 155 26.29 19.56 14.08
CA ASP A 155 27.65 19.63 14.60
C ASP A 155 27.83 20.72 15.67
N GLY A 156 27.07 21.81 15.57
CA GLY A 156 27.04 22.88 16.56
C GLY A 156 26.15 22.63 17.77
N SER A 157 25.54 21.45 17.89
CA SER A 157 24.53 21.12 18.90
C SER A 157 24.92 19.87 19.70
N ALA A 158 24.26 19.66 20.83
CA ALA A 158 24.45 18.42 21.58
C ALA A 158 23.89 17.22 20.78
N LYS A 159 24.56 16.07 20.88
CA LYS A 159 24.09 14.80 20.21
C LYS A 159 22.67 14.47 20.61
N GLY A 160 21.86 14.08 19.63
CA GLY A 160 20.46 13.73 19.84
C GLY A 160 19.52 14.90 20.07
N SER A 161 19.96 16.17 19.90
CA SER A 161 19.07 17.35 19.99
C SER A 161 18.04 17.40 18.88
N PHE A 162 18.35 16.82 17.72
CA PHE A 162 17.45 16.75 16.59
C PHE A 162 16.74 15.40 16.56
N THR A 163 15.44 15.44 16.39
CA THR A 163 14.61 14.23 16.29
C THR A 163 13.98 14.14 14.90
N PHE A 164 14.16 13.01 14.24
CA PHE A 164 13.54 12.71 12.94
C PHE A 164 12.60 11.52 13.05
N ALA A 165 11.45 11.60 12.38
CA ALA A 165 10.48 10.54 12.38
C ALA A 165 10.45 9.79 11.04
N HIS A 166 10.17 8.51 11.13
CA HIS A 166 9.80 7.65 10.01
C HIS A 166 8.60 6.78 10.40
N THR A 167 8.03 6.05 9.45
CA THR A 167 6.75 5.37 9.66
C THR A 167 6.87 3.97 10.25
N PHE A 168 7.97 3.28 9.97
CA PHE A 168 8.23 1.90 10.43
C PHE A 168 9.71 1.55 10.25
N PRO A 169 10.33 0.74 11.16
CA PRO A 169 11.79 0.51 11.13
C PRO A 169 12.32 -0.10 9.84
N THR A 170 11.57 -1.00 9.20
CA THR A 170 11.96 -1.67 7.95
C THR A 170 11.32 -1.04 6.71
N SER A 171 10.81 0.19 6.83
CA SER A 171 10.22 0.92 5.70
C SER A 171 11.27 1.57 4.82
N THR A 172 10.93 1.78 3.56
CA THR A 172 11.68 2.64 2.65
C THR A 172 11.81 4.07 3.20
N HIS A 173 10.83 4.58 3.96
CA HIS A 173 10.91 5.86 4.67
C HIS A 173 12.09 5.94 5.64
N ALA A 174 12.31 4.87 6.43
CA ALA A 174 13.47 4.79 7.32
C ALA A 174 14.78 4.70 6.52
N MET A 175 14.81 3.87 5.47
CA MET A 175 15.99 3.67 4.62
C MET A 175 16.41 4.98 3.95
N TRP A 176 15.49 5.73 3.35
CA TRP A 176 15.81 6.97 2.65
C TRP A 176 16.17 8.09 3.61
N LEU A 177 15.53 8.18 4.77
CA LEU A 177 15.92 9.11 5.82
C LEU A 177 17.36 8.83 6.28
N TYR A 178 17.69 7.59 6.60
CA TYR A 178 19.03 7.21 7.05
C TYR A 178 20.08 7.40 5.95
N TYR A 179 19.76 7.03 4.72
CA TYR A 179 20.63 7.23 3.58
C TYR A 179 20.91 8.72 3.33
N TRP A 180 19.89 9.56 3.36
CA TRP A 180 20.00 11.00 3.16
C TRP A 180 20.82 11.67 4.26
N LEU A 181 20.60 11.32 5.52
CA LEU A 181 21.40 11.80 6.66
C LEU A 181 22.86 11.34 6.53
N ALA A 182 23.09 10.05 6.28
CA ALA A 182 24.45 9.49 6.17
C ALA A 182 25.22 10.09 4.99
N ASN A 183 24.57 10.36 3.86
CA ASN A 183 25.20 11.02 2.71
C ASN A 183 25.65 12.45 3.02
N ALA A 184 25.04 13.11 4.00
CA ALA A 184 25.47 14.41 4.52
C ALA A 184 26.55 14.30 5.63
N GLY A 185 26.98 13.07 5.97
CA GLY A 185 27.92 12.82 7.06
C GLY A 185 27.27 12.89 8.45
N ILE A 186 25.95 12.73 8.55
CA ILE A 186 25.21 12.66 9.81
C ILE A 186 24.96 11.19 10.14
N HIS A 187 25.46 10.72 11.30
CA HIS A 187 25.20 9.35 11.72
C HIS A 187 23.76 9.23 12.27
N PRO A 188 22.86 8.44 11.61
CA PRO A 188 21.42 8.47 11.92
C PRO A 188 21.06 7.89 13.29
N PHE A 189 21.97 7.19 13.95
CA PHE A 189 21.74 6.55 15.25
C PHE A 189 22.55 7.17 16.40
N ASP A 190 23.60 7.97 16.07
CA ASP A 190 24.47 8.57 17.08
C ASP A 190 24.32 10.09 17.16
N ASP A 191 24.19 10.78 16.02
CA ASP A 191 24.16 12.24 15.97
C ASP A 191 22.76 12.80 16.20
N VAL A 192 21.73 12.04 15.82
CA VAL A 192 20.32 12.42 15.90
C VAL A 192 19.49 11.33 16.58
N ARG A 193 18.27 11.66 16.97
CA ARG A 193 17.30 10.67 17.43
C ARG A 193 16.33 10.34 16.28
N THR A 194 16.04 9.06 16.11
CA THR A 194 15.03 8.61 15.16
C THR A 194 13.87 7.92 15.89
N VAL A 195 12.64 8.24 15.48
CA VAL A 195 11.42 7.75 16.15
C VAL A 195 10.41 7.25 15.11
N VAL A 196 9.59 6.29 15.53
CA VAL A 196 8.48 5.79 14.71
C VAL A 196 7.22 6.58 15.03
N VAL A 197 6.61 7.18 14.01
CA VAL A 197 5.35 7.93 14.14
C VAL A 197 4.39 7.51 13.03
N PRO A 198 3.13 7.19 13.32
CA PRO A 198 2.13 6.93 12.30
C PRO A 198 1.92 8.14 11.37
N PRO A 199 1.73 7.93 10.05
CA PRO A 199 1.61 9.02 9.08
C PRO A 199 0.63 10.13 9.46
N PRO A 200 -0.61 9.86 9.94
CA PRO A 200 -1.55 10.92 10.31
C PRO A 200 -1.11 11.81 11.49
N GLN A 201 -0.12 11.37 12.26
CA GLN A 201 0.38 12.11 13.42
C GLN A 201 1.63 12.96 13.11
N MET A 202 2.25 12.79 11.93
CA MET A 202 3.52 13.44 11.57
C MET A 202 3.43 14.97 11.68
N VAL A 203 2.45 15.56 11.01
CA VAL A 203 2.31 17.02 10.90
C VAL A 203 2.07 17.65 12.27
N MET A 204 1.18 17.07 13.09
CA MET A 204 0.88 17.59 14.42
C MET A 204 2.10 17.51 15.35
N ASN A 205 2.84 16.38 15.33
CA ASN A 205 4.04 16.24 16.15
C ASN A 205 5.14 17.23 15.74
N MET A 206 5.28 17.53 14.46
CA MET A 206 6.22 18.59 14.02
C MET A 206 5.74 19.99 14.43
N LYS A 207 4.43 20.26 14.32
CA LYS A 207 3.82 21.54 14.72
C LYS A 207 4.08 21.90 16.18
N ILE A 208 3.99 20.91 17.09
CA ILE A 208 4.23 21.13 18.53
C ILE A 208 5.71 21.00 18.93
N GLY A 209 6.62 20.81 17.97
CA GLY A 209 8.07 20.79 18.22
C GLY A 209 8.64 19.46 18.71
N ASN A 210 7.87 18.36 18.64
CA ASN A 210 8.35 17.03 19.05
C ASN A 210 9.38 16.42 18.08
N MET A 211 9.50 16.96 16.87
CA MET A 211 10.45 16.52 15.87
C MET A 211 10.95 17.65 14.98
N SER A 212 12.17 17.50 14.50
CA SER A 212 12.86 18.43 13.60
C SER A 212 12.51 18.19 12.13
N GLY A 213 12.12 16.96 11.79
CA GLY A 213 11.75 16.55 10.45
C GLY A 213 11.22 15.12 10.42
N PHE A 214 10.75 14.70 9.25
CA PHE A 214 10.26 13.35 9.03
C PHE A 214 10.43 12.90 7.59
N CYS A 215 10.38 11.59 7.37
CA CYS A 215 10.19 10.98 6.05
C CYS A 215 8.87 10.20 6.06
N VAL A 216 7.97 10.56 5.15
CA VAL A 216 6.63 9.96 5.03
C VAL A 216 6.14 10.05 3.58
N GLY A 217 5.15 9.22 3.21
CA GLY A 217 4.43 9.33 1.94
C GLY A 217 3.43 10.49 1.95
N GLU A 218 3.00 10.89 0.75
CA GLU A 218 1.95 11.90 0.60
C GLU A 218 0.58 11.39 1.12
N PRO A 219 -0.30 12.29 1.61
CA PRO A 219 -0.28 13.76 1.47
C PRO A 219 0.40 14.52 2.62
N TRP A 220 1.08 13.84 3.53
CA TRP A 220 1.51 14.45 4.80
C TRP A 220 2.64 15.47 4.66
N ASN A 221 3.52 15.31 3.65
CA ASN A 221 4.52 16.33 3.34
C ASN A 221 3.85 17.61 2.80
N GLN A 222 2.96 17.45 1.82
CA GLN A 222 2.21 18.58 1.27
C GLN A 222 1.32 19.24 2.34
N ARG A 223 0.76 18.48 3.27
CA ARG A 223 0.01 19.01 4.41
C ARG A 223 0.87 19.88 5.31
N ALA A 224 2.09 19.45 5.64
CA ALA A 224 3.01 20.24 6.45
C ALA A 224 3.39 21.57 5.76
N ILE A 225 3.53 21.55 4.43
CA ILE A 225 3.80 22.76 3.62
C ILE A 225 2.58 23.68 3.61
N SER A 226 1.39 23.16 3.34
CA SER A 226 0.14 23.92 3.28
C SER A 226 -0.21 24.57 4.62
N ASP A 227 0.08 23.89 5.72
CA ASP A 227 -0.13 24.41 7.08
C ASP A 227 1.02 25.34 7.54
N ASN A 228 2.00 25.61 6.66
CA ASN A 228 3.20 26.44 6.96
C ASN A 228 4.02 25.94 8.16
N ILE A 229 4.12 24.62 8.32
CA ILE A 229 4.85 23.96 9.43
C ILE A 229 6.24 23.51 9.01
N GLY A 230 6.38 23.09 7.74
CA GLY A 230 7.63 22.55 7.22
C GLY A 230 7.86 22.86 5.75
N PHE A 231 9.00 22.39 5.25
CA PHE A 231 9.40 22.49 3.85
C PHE A 231 10.06 21.19 3.39
N THR A 232 9.93 20.85 2.11
CA THR A 232 10.59 19.68 1.53
C THR A 232 12.08 19.93 1.36
N ALA A 233 12.92 19.14 2.03
CA ALA A 233 14.37 19.15 1.89
C ALA A 233 14.85 18.23 0.75
N ALA A 234 14.19 17.09 0.56
CA ALA A 234 14.45 16.16 -0.54
C ALA A 234 13.24 15.30 -0.82
N THR A 235 13.01 14.93 -2.07
CA THR A 235 12.05 13.90 -2.45
C THR A 235 12.74 12.54 -2.59
N SER A 236 12.01 11.45 -2.43
CA SER A 236 12.57 10.12 -2.66
C SER A 236 13.03 9.91 -4.12
N GLN A 237 12.40 10.60 -5.08
CA GLN A 237 12.83 10.60 -6.48
C GLN A 237 14.23 11.22 -6.68
N GLN A 238 14.59 12.23 -5.89
CA GLN A 238 15.93 12.82 -5.90
C GLN A 238 16.98 11.93 -5.21
N ILE A 239 16.55 11.14 -4.20
CA ILE A 239 17.42 10.24 -3.46
C ILE A 239 17.68 8.97 -4.25
N TRP A 240 16.63 8.31 -4.74
CA TRP A 240 16.69 7.10 -5.52
C TRP A 240 15.50 7.01 -6.49
N PRO A 241 15.70 7.29 -7.78
CA PRO A 241 14.64 7.26 -8.77
C PRO A 241 14.01 5.86 -8.91
N GLU A 242 12.71 5.84 -9.14
CA GLU A 242 11.94 4.63 -9.51
C GLU A 242 11.99 3.48 -8.48
N HIS A 243 12.29 3.74 -7.20
CA HIS A 243 12.24 2.68 -6.19
C HIS A 243 10.79 2.26 -5.91
N PRO A 244 10.52 0.95 -5.71
CA PRO A 244 9.20 0.48 -5.31
C PRO A 244 8.87 0.95 -3.89
N GLU A 245 7.62 1.36 -3.66
CA GLU A 245 7.22 1.93 -2.38
C GLU A 245 6.15 1.12 -1.68
N LYS A 246 4.97 1.01 -2.27
CA LYS A 246 3.89 0.18 -1.73
C LYS A 246 3.60 -1.00 -2.64
N VAL A 247 3.16 -2.05 -2.01
CA VAL A 247 2.75 -3.28 -2.68
C VAL A 247 1.38 -3.73 -2.18
N LEU A 248 0.68 -4.48 -3.01
CA LEU A 248 -0.45 -5.29 -2.58
C LEU A 248 0.13 -6.59 -2.03
N GLY A 249 0.27 -6.64 -0.70
CA GLY A 249 0.92 -7.74 0.00
C GLY A 249 -0.06 -8.66 0.71
N THR A 250 0.30 -9.93 0.84
CA THR A 250 -0.48 -10.95 1.52
C THR A 250 0.42 -12.08 2.03
N ARG A 251 -0.14 -13.05 2.74
CA ARG A 251 0.56 -14.29 3.11
C ARG A 251 0.64 -15.23 1.90
N ALA A 252 1.77 -15.92 1.73
CA ALA A 252 1.95 -16.90 0.65
C ALA A 252 0.96 -18.07 0.77
N GLU A 253 0.63 -18.51 1.98
CA GLU A 253 -0.38 -19.52 2.25
C GLU A 253 -1.75 -19.11 1.71
N TRP A 254 -2.19 -17.88 1.97
CA TRP A 254 -3.47 -17.37 1.47
C TRP A 254 -3.55 -17.41 -0.06
N VAL A 255 -2.45 -17.11 -0.75
CA VAL A 255 -2.37 -17.20 -2.23
C VAL A 255 -2.50 -18.65 -2.70
N LYS A 256 -1.87 -19.60 -2.00
CA LYS A 256 -1.97 -21.04 -2.32
C LYS A 256 -3.39 -21.58 -2.12
N GLU A 257 -4.08 -21.12 -1.09
CA GLU A 257 -5.46 -21.49 -0.80
C GLU A 257 -6.48 -20.80 -1.70
N ASN A 258 -6.19 -19.61 -2.19
CA ASN A 258 -7.10 -18.74 -2.93
C ASN A 258 -6.47 -18.16 -4.20
N PRO A 259 -5.95 -18.99 -5.14
CA PRO A 259 -5.20 -18.51 -6.30
C PRO A 259 -6.05 -17.68 -7.27
N ASN A 260 -7.32 -18.05 -7.48
CA ASN A 260 -8.21 -17.28 -8.35
C ASN A 260 -8.64 -15.98 -7.70
N THR A 261 -8.88 -15.99 -6.39
CA THR A 261 -9.16 -14.78 -5.59
C THR A 261 -7.98 -13.80 -5.64
N ALA A 262 -6.74 -14.28 -5.48
CA ALA A 262 -5.55 -13.46 -5.55
C ALA A 262 -5.38 -12.81 -6.94
N ARG A 263 -5.64 -13.57 -8.01
CA ARG A 263 -5.63 -13.07 -9.39
C ARG A 263 -6.73 -12.03 -9.63
N ALA A 264 -7.96 -12.31 -9.17
CA ALA A 264 -9.09 -11.40 -9.28
C ALA A 264 -8.86 -10.09 -8.51
N LEU A 265 -8.32 -10.16 -7.30
CA LEU A 265 -7.94 -9.01 -6.49
C LEU A 265 -6.88 -8.15 -7.21
N THR A 266 -5.83 -8.78 -7.72
CA THR A 266 -4.77 -8.09 -8.47
C THR A 266 -5.34 -7.39 -9.71
N ALA A 267 -6.22 -8.07 -10.46
CA ALA A 267 -6.85 -7.50 -11.65
C ALA A 267 -7.75 -6.30 -11.31
N ALA A 268 -8.54 -6.38 -10.24
CA ALA A 268 -9.41 -5.30 -9.79
C ALA A 268 -8.60 -4.05 -9.38
N VAL A 269 -7.53 -4.24 -8.63
CA VAL A 269 -6.65 -3.14 -8.19
C VAL A 269 -5.87 -2.55 -9.36
N LEU A 270 -5.39 -3.37 -10.30
CA LEU A 270 -4.71 -2.90 -11.52
C LEU A 270 -5.66 -2.09 -12.42
N GLU A 271 -6.91 -2.52 -12.56
CA GLU A 271 -7.90 -1.78 -13.34
C GLU A 271 -8.21 -0.42 -12.68
N ALA A 272 -8.32 -0.38 -11.37
CA ALA A 272 -8.48 0.86 -10.61
C ALA A 272 -7.28 1.80 -10.80
N ALA A 273 -6.05 1.31 -10.74
CA ALA A 273 -4.84 2.08 -10.98
C ALA A 273 -4.84 2.70 -12.38
N ARG A 274 -5.15 1.89 -13.41
CA ARG A 274 -5.26 2.36 -14.80
C ARG A 274 -6.37 3.40 -14.98
N TRP A 275 -7.49 3.23 -14.30
CA TRP A 275 -8.58 4.19 -14.34
C TRP A 275 -8.16 5.53 -13.73
N ILE A 276 -7.47 5.52 -12.58
CA ILE A 276 -6.93 6.73 -11.94
C ILE A 276 -6.01 7.50 -12.91
N ASP A 277 -5.12 6.80 -13.60
CA ASP A 277 -4.13 7.40 -14.49
C ASP A 277 -4.71 7.84 -15.85
N ALA A 278 -5.89 7.37 -16.21
CA ALA A 278 -6.46 7.62 -17.55
C ALA A 278 -6.82 9.08 -17.80
N SER A 279 -7.12 9.89 -16.76
CA SER A 279 -7.44 11.30 -16.92
C SER A 279 -7.22 12.13 -15.65
N ASP A 280 -7.11 13.45 -15.81
CA ASP A 280 -7.06 14.39 -14.69
C ASP A 280 -8.36 14.39 -13.87
N ASP A 281 -9.50 14.16 -14.52
CA ASP A 281 -10.79 14.11 -13.84
C ASP A 281 -10.88 12.89 -12.93
N ASN A 282 -10.39 11.73 -13.38
CA ASN A 282 -10.31 10.53 -12.54
C ASN A 282 -9.37 10.74 -11.34
N ARG A 283 -8.24 11.43 -11.54
CA ARG A 283 -7.34 11.80 -10.43
C ARG A 283 -8.01 12.76 -9.45
N ARG A 284 -8.75 13.76 -9.93
CA ARG A 284 -9.52 14.68 -9.06
C ARG A 284 -10.62 13.95 -8.29
N GLU A 285 -11.39 13.08 -8.95
CA GLU A 285 -12.39 12.25 -8.27
C GLU A 285 -11.75 11.37 -7.19
N THR A 286 -10.62 10.74 -7.50
CA THR A 286 -9.85 9.95 -6.54
C THR A 286 -9.40 10.78 -5.34
N ALA A 287 -8.88 11.98 -5.57
CA ALA A 287 -8.49 12.89 -4.49
C ALA A 287 -9.66 13.28 -3.58
N GLN A 288 -10.85 13.51 -4.15
CA GLN A 288 -12.07 13.79 -3.38
C GLN A 288 -12.53 12.61 -2.53
N VAL A 289 -12.36 11.38 -3.02
CA VAL A 289 -12.71 10.16 -2.27
C VAL A 289 -11.76 9.93 -1.10
N LEU A 290 -10.48 10.30 -1.25
CA LEU A 290 -9.44 10.07 -0.25
C LEU A 290 -9.33 11.20 0.80
N ALA A 291 -9.89 12.37 0.55
CA ALA A 291 -9.88 13.52 1.46
C ALA A 291 -10.78 13.29 2.68
#